data_2287521b6b6786548c02245b89880b35
#
_entry.id   2287521b6b6786548c02245b89880b35
#
_cell.length_a   1.000
_cell.length_b   1.000
_cell.length_c   1.000
_cell.angle_alpha   90.00
_cell.angle_beta   90.00
_cell.angle_gamma   90.00
#
_symmetry.space_group_name_H-M   'P 1'
#
loop_
_entity.id
_entity.type
_entity.pdbx_description
1 polymer ?
#
loop_
_entity_poly.entity_id
_entity_poly.type
_entity_poly.pdbx_seq_one_letter_code
_entity_poly.pdbx_strand_id
1 'polypeptide(L)'
;MIPIAALVGVMFMVVIGTFAWNSLKILFLVPKSDAIVIILVTGVTVAADLAVAVIVGVIFSALVFAWESASRIRAIERPSIREKGAKVYEIEGPLFFSSTNSFLEIFKPTKDPAVIIIDFARSKIIDQSALKAIEDIADKYNAIGKKIKLRHLTRDCHKLLSRSGQLVVDSDDDPKYGIAVDYDIKLGIFGR
;
A
#
# COMPACT_ATOMS: atom_id res chain seq x y z
N MET A 1 9.19 -19.84 -60.93
CA MET A 1 9.61 -20.31 -59.59
C MET A 1 10.24 -19.15 -58.83
N ILE A 2 9.64 -18.75 -57.71
CA ILE A 2 10.21 -17.69 -56.87
C ILE A 2 11.27 -18.33 -55.99
N PRO A 3 12.53 -17.84 -56.02
CA PRO A 3 13.57 -18.42 -55.18
C PRO A 3 13.28 -18.16 -53.70
N ILE A 4 13.47 -19.18 -52.85
CA ILE A 4 13.25 -19.13 -51.41
C ILE A 4 14.01 -17.96 -50.76
N ALA A 5 15.18 -17.64 -51.25
CA ALA A 5 15.97 -16.51 -50.80
C ALA A 5 15.26 -15.15 -50.95
N ALA A 6 14.45 -14.97 -52.02
CA ALA A 6 13.68 -13.76 -52.21
C ALA A 6 12.54 -13.64 -51.20
N LEU A 7 11.88 -14.75 -50.87
CA LEU A 7 10.82 -14.78 -49.80
C LEU A 7 11.42 -14.43 -48.44
N VAL A 8 12.57 -15.01 -48.09
CA VAL A 8 13.27 -14.70 -46.83
C VAL A 8 13.67 -13.22 -46.79
N GLY A 9 14.18 -12.67 -47.91
CA GLY A 9 14.54 -11.25 -47.98
C GLY A 9 13.34 -10.30 -47.75
N VAL A 10 12.17 -10.61 -48.32
CA VAL A 10 10.94 -9.85 -48.09
C VAL A 10 10.48 -9.96 -46.62
N MET A 11 10.57 -11.16 -46.04
CA MET A 11 10.23 -11.34 -44.61
C MET A 11 11.14 -10.49 -43.70
N PHE A 12 12.45 -10.44 -43.94
CA PHE A 12 13.36 -9.59 -43.20
C PHE A 12 13.02 -8.09 -43.35
N MET A 13 12.71 -7.65 -44.55
CA MET A 13 12.26 -6.25 -44.77
C MET A 13 11.01 -5.90 -43.97
N VAL A 14 10.03 -6.79 -43.97
CA VAL A 14 8.79 -6.60 -43.18
C VAL A 14 9.07 -6.57 -41.69
N VAL A 15 9.91 -7.47 -41.18
CA VAL A 15 10.31 -7.52 -39.76
C VAL A 15 11.00 -6.23 -39.34
N ILE A 16 11.95 -5.73 -40.11
CA ILE A 16 12.68 -4.50 -39.81
C ILE A 16 11.75 -3.28 -39.88
N GLY A 17 10.83 -3.24 -40.88
CA GLY A 17 9.87 -2.16 -41.03
C GLY A 17 8.76 -2.13 -39.99
N THR A 18 8.40 -3.30 -39.42
CA THR A 18 7.38 -3.43 -38.40
C THR A 18 7.95 -3.31 -37.00
N PHE A 19 9.26 -3.39 -36.84
CA PHE A 19 9.92 -3.34 -35.55
C PHE A 19 9.80 -1.94 -34.93
N ALA A 20 9.10 -1.87 -33.81
CA ALA A 20 8.84 -0.62 -33.08
C ALA A 20 10.07 -0.19 -32.25
N TRP A 21 11.05 0.45 -32.89
CA TRP A 21 12.28 0.95 -32.26
C TRP A 21 11.99 1.87 -31.04
N ASN A 22 10.85 2.58 -31.05
CA ASN A 22 10.43 3.41 -29.93
C ASN A 22 10.06 2.59 -28.69
N SER A 23 9.61 1.34 -28.84
CA SER A 23 9.26 0.46 -27.72
C SER A 23 10.49 0.12 -26.86
N LEU A 24 11.67 0.01 -27.47
CA LEU A 24 12.92 -0.18 -26.71
C LEU A 24 13.28 1.04 -25.86
N LYS A 25 13.03 2.26 -26.35
CA LYS A 25 13.26 3.48 -25.59
C LYS A 25 12.25 3.61 -24.43
N ILE A 26 11.01 3.25 -24.69
CA ILE A 26 9.94 3.27 -23.69
C ILE A 26 10.26 2.29 -22.54
N LEU A 27 10.83 1.13 -22.83
CA LEU A 27 11.21 0.13 -21.82
C LEU A 27 12.12 0.70 -20.70
N PHE A 28 12.96 1.69 -21.04
CA PHE A 28 13.82 2.36 -20.06
C PHE A 28 13.15 3.54 -19.34
N LEU A 29 12.00 4.02 -19.84
CA LEU A 29 11.25 5.13 -19.23
C LEU A 29 10.10 4.66 -18.33
N VAL A 30 9.64 3.43 -18.52
CA VAL A 30 8.48 2.85 -17.81
C VAL A 30 8.88 2.43 -16.38
N PRO A 31 7.96 2.45 -15.41
CA PRO A 31 8.18 1.87 -14.08
C PRO A 31 8.72 0.45 -14.16
N LYS A 32 9.57 0.07 -13.22
CA LYS A 32 10.21 -1.27 -13.20
C LYS A 32 9.20 -2.41 -13.25
N SER A 33 8.03 -2.22 -12.64
CA SER A 33 6.93 -3.19 -12.65
C SER A 33 6.47 -3.52 -14.08
N ASP A 34 6.19 -2.50 -14.89
CA ASP A 34 5.71 -2.65 -16.26
C ASP A 34 6.79 -3.20 -17.18
N ALA A 35 8.05 -2.80 -16.97
CA ALA A 35 9.19 -3.33 -17.72
C ALA A 35 9.33 -4.85 -17.53
N ILE A 36 9.13 -5.35 -16.30
CA ILE A 36 9.16 -6.80 -16.01
C ILE A 36 8.03 -7.52 -16.75
N VAL A 37 6.81 -6.94 -16.78
CA VAL A 37 5.67 -7.52 -17.53
C VAL A 37 6.00 -7.64 -19.01
N ILE A 38 6.56 -6.59 -19.62
CA ILE A 38 6.91 -6.57 -21.05
C ILE A 38 7.95 -7.67 -21.36
N ILE A 39 9.01 -7.77 -20.57
CA ILE A 39 10.06 -8.78 -20.75
C ILE A 39 9.49 -10.19 -20.61
N LEU A 40 8.67 -10.41 -19.57
CA LEU A 40 8.05 -11.70 -19.30
C LEU A 40 7.14 -12.14 -20.45
N VAL A 41 6.22 -11.26 -20.89
CA VAL A 41 5.30 -11.55 -22.00
C VAL A 41 6.07 -11.83 -23.30
N THR A 42 7.09 -11.02 -23.60
CA THR A 42 7.93 -11.23 -24.79
C THR A 42 8.64 -12.58 -24.73
N GLY A 43 9.21 -12.93 -23.57
CA GLY A 43 9.88 -14.23 -23.39
C GLY A 43 8.92 -15.41 -23.56
N VAL A 44 7.71 -15.33 -23.00
CA VAL A 44 6.69 -16.38 -23.16
C VAL A 44 6.22 -16.47 -24.62
N THR A 45 6.06 -15.34 -25.32
CA THR A 45 5.67 -15.33 -26.74
C THR A 45 6.68 -16.07 -27.61
N VAL A 46 7.98 -15.92 -27.34
CA VAL A 46 9.04 -16.59 -28.09
C VAL A 46 9.15 -18.07 -27.73
N ALA A 47 8.92 -18.44 -26.46
CA ALA A 47 9.14 -19.80 -25.97
C ALA A 47 7.93 -20.72 -26.15
N ALA A 48 6.71 -20.19 -26.16
CA ALA A 48 5.47 -20.96 -26.22
C ALA A 48 4.64 -20.56 -27.45
N ASP A 49 3.58 -19.77 -27.22
CA ASP A 49 2.64 -19.30 -28.22
C ASP A 49 2.07 -17.95 -27.81
N LEU A 50 1.63 -17.16 -28.80
CA LEU A 50 1.02 -15.85 -28.59
C LEU A 50 -0.22 -15.95 -27.67
N ALA A 51 -1.06 -16.97 -27.83
CA ALA A 51 -2.24 -17.16 -27.01
C ALA A 51 -1.89 -17.35 -25.52
N VAL A 52 -0.88 -18.18 -25.25
CA VAL A 52 -0.38 -18.43 -23.88
C VAL A 52 0.24 -17.14 -23.32
N ALA A 53 1.00 -16.41 -24.12
CA ALA A 53 1.63 -15.16 -23.70
C ALA A 53 0.60 -14.10 -23.28
N VAL A 54 -0.53 -13.99 -24.00
CA VAL A 54 -1.61 -13.06 -23.66
C VAL A 54 -2.23 -13.42 -22.32
N ILE A 55 -2.54 -14.70 -22.07
CA ILE A 55 -3.13 -15.15 -20.80
C ILE A 55 -2.16 -14.87 -19.65
N VAL A 56 -0.89 -15.22 -19.77
CA VAL A 56 0.13 -14.97 -18.75
C VAL A 56 0.29 -13.46 -18.51
N GLY A 57 0.31 -12.66 -19.58
CA GLY A 57 0.42 -11.22 -19.50
C GLY A 57 -0.74 -10.57 -18.74
N VAL A 58 -1.97 -10.98 -19.03
CA VAL A 58 -3.17 -10.47 -18.35
C VAL A 58 -3.14 -10.83 -16.86
N ILE A 59 -2.84 -12.10 -16.53
CA ILE A 59 -2.77 -12.55 -15.12
C ILE A 59 -1.68 -11.76 -14.38
N PHE A 60 -0.50 -11.66 -14.94
CA PHE A 60 0.62 -10.98 -14.27
C PHE A 60 0.37 -9.47 -14.13
N SER A 61 -0.14 -8.82 -15.17
CA SER A 61 -0.50 -7.40 -15.12
C SER A 61 -1.60 -7.13 -14.07
N ALA A 62 -2.61 -8.00 -13.97
CA ALA A 62 -3.65 -7.89 -12.96
C ALA A 62 -3.09 -8.04 -11.52
N LEU A 63 -2.13 -8.95 -11.32
CA LEU A 63 -1.45 -9.13 -10.02
C LEU A 63 -0.62 -7.91 -9.65
N VAL A 64 0.15 -7.35 -10.59
CA VAL A 64 0.95 -6.13 -10.36
C VAL A 64 0.03 -4.96 -10.03
N PHE A 65 -1.03 -4.77 -10.80
CA PHE A 65 -2.02 -3.70 -10.55
C PHE A 65 -2.69 -3.87 -9.19
N ALA A 66 -3.10 -5.09 -8.82
CA ALA A 66 -3.68 -5.37 -7.51
C ALA A 66 -2.70 -5.05 -6.37
N TRP A 67 -1.43 -5.43 -6.53
CA TRP A 67 -0.37 -5.13 -5.57
C TRP A 67 -0.13 -3.64 -5.39
N GLU A 68 0.03 -2.90 -6.48
CA GLU A 68 0.23 -1.45 -6.45
C GLU A 68 -0.98 -0.70 -5.87
N SER A 69 -2.19 -1.13 -6.22
CA SER A 69 -3.42 -0.54 -5.70
C SER A 69 -3.58 -0.82 -4.20
N ALA A 70 -3.23 -2.03 -3.77
CA ALA A 70 -3.31 -2.42 -2.38
C ALA A 70 -2.29 -1.70 -1.48
N SER A 71 -1.10 -1.37 -2.02
CA SER A 71 -0.01 -0.73 -1.26
C SER A 71 -0.18 0.78 -1.09
N ARG A 72 -1.16 1.39 -1.73
CA ARG A 72 -1.38 2.85 -1.67
C ARG A 72 -2.12 3.23 -0.40
N ILE A 73 -1.37 3.59 0.63
CA ILE A 73 -1.90 4.26 1.82
C ILE A 73 -1.47 5.72 1.82
N ARG A 74 -2.36 6.62 2.21
CA ARG A 74 -2.12 8.05 2.29
C ARG A 74 -2.70 8.60 3.58
N ALA A 75 -2.21 9.76 4.01
CA ALA A 75 -2.80 10.50 5.10
C ALA A 75 -3.05 11.95 4.69
N ILE A 76 -4.20 12.47 5.08
CA ILE A 76 -4.53 13.88 5.01
C ILE A 76 -4.24 14.48 6.39
N GLU A 77 -3.35 15.45 6.43
CA GLU A 77 -2.99 16.15 7.66
C GLU A 77 -3.92 17.34 7.87
N ARG A 78 -4.52 17.44 9.05
CA ARG A 78 -5.36 18.59 9.42
C ARG A 78 -5.22 18.91 10.91
N PRO A 79 -5.42 20.18 11.32
CA PRO A 79 -5.51 20.52 12.74
C PRO A 79 -6.79 19.91 13.35
N SER A 80 -6.72 19.53 14.61
CA SER A 80 -7.90 19.06 15.34
C SER A 80 -8.85 20.21 15.67
N ILE A 81 -10.14 20.02 15.43
CA ILE A 81 -11.19 21.00 15.79
C ILE A 81 -11.53 20.89 17.27
N ARG A 82 -11.43 19.68 17.83
CA ARG A 82 -11.82 19.40 19.24
C ARG A 82 -10.70 19.69 20.23
N GLU A 83 -9.47 19.32 19.92
CA GLU A 83 -8.29 19.55 20.76
C GLU A 83 -7.39 20.62 20.15
N LYS A 84 -7.35 21.80 20.79
CA LYS A 84 -6.47 22.89 20.34
C LYS A 84 -5.00 22.44 20.46
N GLY A 85 -4.29 22.49 19.32
CA GLY A 85 -2.88 22.12 19.26
C GLY A 85 -2.62 20.64 18.93
N ALA A 86 -3.64 19.81 18.74
CA ALA A 86 -3.49 18.45 18.24
C ALA A 86 -3.56 18.41 16.70
N LYS A 87 -2.84 17.47 16.09
CA LYS A 87 -2.82 17.21 14.66
C LYS A 87 -3.55 15.90 14.37
N VAL A 88 -4.41 15.92 13.36
CA VAL A 88 -5.14 14.73 12.89
C VAL A 88 -4.50 14.23 11.61
N TYR A 89 -4.17 12.94 11.58
CA TYR A 89 -3.81 12.17 10.40
C TYR A 89 -5.01 11.32 9.98
N GLU A 90 -5.75 11.77 8.98
CA GLU A 90 -6.85 11.01 8.39
C GLU A 90 -6.28 10.02 7.38
N ILE A 91 -6.30 8.74 7.72
CA ILE A 91 -5.70 7.68 6.91
C ILE A 91 -6.68 7.25 5.83
N GLU A 92 -6.20 7.21 4.58
CA GLU A 92 -6.95 6.72 3.43
C GLU A 92 -6.27 5.46 2.85
N GLY A 93 -7.07 4.42 2.63
CA GLY A 93 -6.62 3.15 2.09
C GLY A 93 -6.48 2.04 3.14
N PRO A 94 -6.37 0.78 2.71
CA PRO A 94 -6.28 -0.35 3.62
C PRO A 94 -4.91 -0.43 4.29
N LEU A 95 -4.90 -0.65 5.60
CA LEU A 95 -3.67 -0.91 6.37
C LEU A 95 -3.50 -2.42 6.58
N PHE A 96 -2.45 -2.99 5.99
CA PHE A 96 -2.07 -4.39 6.06
C PHE A 96 -0.57 -4.54 5.78
N PHE A 97 -0.04 -5.78 5.79
CA PHE A 97 1.40 -6.05 5.74
C PHE A 97 2.15 -5.29 4.62
N SER A 98 1.55 -5.14 3.42
CA SER A 98 2.20 -4.48 2.28
C SER A 98 2.25 -2.95 2.41
N SER A 99 1.32 -2.33 3.16
CA SER A 99 1.23 -0.88 3.33
C SER A 99 1.86 -0.36 4.63
N THR A 100 2.38 -1.25 5.49
CA THR A 100 2.95 -0.87 6.79
C THR A 100 4.13 0.08 6.68
N ASN A 101 5.07 -0.16 5.75
CA ASN A 101 6.22 0.72 5.56
C ASN A 101 5.79 2.12 5.11
N SER A 102 4.89 2.21 4.13
CA SER A 102 4.35 3.49 3.67
C SER A 102 3.58 4.21 4.78
N PHE A 103 2.86 3.47 5.64
CA PHE A 103 2.19 4.01 6.81
C PHE A 103 3.18 4.60 7.82
N LEU A 104 4.29 3.90 8.12
CA LEU A 104 5.30 4.38 9.05
C LEU A 104 6.01 5.65 8.56
N GLU A 105 6.17 5.82 7.25
CA GLU A 105 6.81 6.98 6.62
C GLU A 105 5.94 8.26 6.65
N ILE A 106 4.63 8.12 6.83
CA ILE A 106 3.70 9.25 6.92
C ILE A 106 4.02 10.14 8.13
N PHE A 107 4.39 9.53 9.25
CA PHE A 107 4.53 10.21 10.52
C PHE A 107 5.90 10.86 10.71
N LYS A 108 5.89 12.07 11.30
CA LYS A 108 7.11 12.86 11.56
C LYS A 108 7.22 13.19 13.06
N PRO A 109 7.60 12.23 13.91
CA PRO A 109 7.53 12.38 15.37
C PRO A 109 8.22 13.63 15.90
N THR A 110 9.35 14.04 15.30
CA THR A 110 10.11 15.24 15.72
C THR A 110 9.40 16.56 15.39
N LYS A 111 8.62 16.62 14.30
CA LYS A 111 7.96 17.85 13.82
C LYS A 111 6.51 17.98 14.28
N ASP A 112 5.91 16.90 14.71
CA ASP A 112 4.51 16.87 15.10
C ASP A 112 4.29 17.47 16.50
N PRO A 113 3.08 17.96 16.82
CA PRO A 113 2.74 18.49 18.14
C PRO A 113 2.74 17.41 19.23
N ALA A 114 2.49 17.82 20.48
CA ALA A 114 2.49 16.92 21.64
C ALA A 114 1.39 15.84 21.58
N VAL A 115 0.29 16.12 20.89
CA VAL A 115 -0.82 15.18 20.71
C VAL A 115 -1.11 15.01 19.23
N ILE A 116 -1.13 13.76 18.78
CA ILE A 116 -1.59 13.40 17.43
C ILE A 116 -2.78 12.45 17.52
N ILE A 117 -3.65 12.55 16.53
CA ILE A 117 -4.85 11.74 16.40
C ILE A 117 -4.76 11.02 15.07
N ILE A 118 -4.81 9.70 15.06
CA ILE A 118 -4.86 8.89 13.85
C ILE A 118 -6.31 8.49 13.60
N ASP A 119 -6.87 8.98 12.51
CA ASP A 119 -8.28 8.77 12.15
C ASP A 119 -8.40 7.71 11.06
N PHE A 120 -9.09 6.61 11.37
CA PHE A 120 -9.32 5.47 10.47
C PHE A 120 -10.70 5.49 9.80
N ALA A 121 -11.39 6.65 9.75
CA ALA A 121 -12.71 6.76 9.13
C ALA A 121 -12.74 6.26 7.67
N ARG A 122 -11.65 6.44 6.93
CA ARG A 122 -11.49 6.02 5.52
C ARG A 122 -10.48 4.89 5.33
N SER A 123 -10.10 4.23 6.42
CA SER A 123 -9.13 3.15 6.40
C SER A 123 -9.68 1.92 7.12
N LYS A 124 -9.13 0.77 6.78
CA LYS A 124 -9.47 -0.51 7.42
C LYS A 124 -8.18 -1.21 7.83
N ILE A 125 -8.09 -1.59 9.10
CA ILE A 125 -7.02 -2.44 9.61
C ILE A 125 -7.40 -3.88 9.28
N ILE A 126 -6.51 -4.61 8.57
CA ILE A 126 -6.84 -5.92 8.01
C ILE A 126 -6.14 -7.05 8.75
N ASP A 127 -4.87 -6.86 9.16
CA ASP A 127 -4.04 -7.93 9.71
C ASP A 127 -3.21 -7.50 10.94
N GLN A 128 -2.48 -8.46 11.51
CA GLN A 128 -1.62 -8.24 12.67
C GLN A 128 -0.40 -7.35 12.36
N SER A 129 0.07 -7.35 11.11
CA SER A 129 1.19 -6.49 10.70
C SER A 129 0.79 -5.02 10.78
N ALA A 130 -0.46 -4.71 10.45
CA ALA A 130 -1.04 -3.38 10.62
C ALA A 130 -1.08 -2.94 12.08
N LEU A 131 -1.48 -3.85 13.00
CA LEU A 131 -1.47 -3.57 14.43
C LEU A 131 -0.06 -3.30 14.93
N LYS A 132 0.91 -4.11 14.53
CA LYS A 132 2.31 -3.91 14.88
C LYS A 132 2.85 -2.56 14.40
N ALA A 133 2.48 -2.13 13.20
CA ALA A 133 2.86 -0.81 12.69
C ALA A 133 2.27 0.33 13.52
N ILE A 134 1.04 0.18 14.02
CA ILE A 134 0.41 1.16 14.93
C ILE A 134 1.16 1.19 16.28
N GLU A 135 1.53 0.03 16.83
CA GLU A 135 2.36 -0.05 18.04
C GLU A 135 3.71 0.62 17.84
N ASP A 136 4.41 0.31 16.77
CA ASP A 136 5.73 0.88 16.47
C ASP A 136 5.69 2.42 16.37
N ILE A 137 4.60 2.97 15.84
CA ILE A 137 4.38 4.43 15.84
C ILE A 137 4.09 4.94 17.25
N ALA A 138 3.23 4.26 18.02
CA ALA A 138 2.93 4.64 19.39
C ALA A 138 4.20 4.67 20.25
N ASP A 139 5.06 3.66 20.14
CA ASP A 139 6.34 3.59 20.84
C ASP A 139 7.27 4.75 20.46
N LYS A 140 7.39 5.06 19.16
CA LYS A 140 8.21 6.19 18.69
C LYS A 140 7.76 7.53 19.26
N TYR A 141 6.45 7.77 19.36
CA TYR A 141 5.93 9.02 19.93
C TYR A 141 6.05 9.05 21.45
N ASN A 142 5.78 7.94 22.12
CA ASN A 142 5.91 7.81 23.57
C ASN A 142 7.37 8.01 24.01
N ALA A 143 8.35 7.52 23.26
CA ALA A 143 9.78 7.69 23.55
C ALA A 143 10.21 9.17 23.59
N ILE A 144 9.48 10.06 22.89
CA ILE A 144 9.71 11.51 22.89
C ILE A 144 8.69 12.29 23.71
N GLY A 145 7.90 11.59 24.56
CA GLY A 145 6.91 12.20 25.47
C GLY A 145 5.66 12.75 24.80
N LYS A 146 5.34 12.31 23.58
CA LYS A 146 4.14 12.71 22.82
C LYS A 146 3.09 11.62 22.90
N LYS A 147 1.79 12.03 22.80
CA LYS A 147 0.64 11.11 22.91
C LYS A 147 0.01 10.83 21.56
N ILE A 148 -0.40 9.57 21.34
CA ILE A 148 -1.21 9.15 20.19
C ILE A 148 -2.60 8.77 20.66
N LYS A 149 -3.60 9.24 19.91
CA LYS A 149 -5.00 8.83 20.06
C LYS A 149 -5.47 8.20 18.75
N LEU A 150 -6.28 7.15 18.83
CA LEU A 150 -6.92 6.53 17.68
C LEU A 150 -8.39 6.94 17.60
N ARG A 151 -8.87 7.21 16.38
CA ARG A 151 -10.25 7.63 16.13
C ARG A 151 -10.89 6.77 15.03
N HIS A 152 -12.22 6.56 15.12
CA HIS A 152 -13.02 5.82 14.14
C HIS A 152 -12.55 4.37 13.90
N LEU A 153 -12.21 3.65 14.95
CA LEU A 153 -11.91 2.23 14.86
C LEU A 153 -13.18 1.44 14.49
N THR A 154 -13.10 0.63 13.43
CA THR A 154 -14.21 -0.25 13.06
C THR A 154 -14.33 -1.44 14.02
N ARG A 155 -15.51 -2.11 14.05
CA ARG A 155 -15.72 -3.31 14.88
C ARG A 155 -14.67 -4.39 14.66
N ASP A 156 -14.23 -4.55 13.42
CA ASP A 156 -13.20 -5.54 13.06
C ASP A 156 -11.85 -5.15 13.65
N CYS A 157 -11.51 -3.86 13.64
CA CYS A 157 -10.29 -3.34 14.29
C CYS A 157 -10.32 -3.57 15.80
N HIS A 158 -11.46 -3.32 16.44
CA HIS A 158 -11.63 -3.54 17.88
C HIS A 158 -11.45 -5.01 18.27
N LYS A 159 -11.98 -5.94 17.47
CA LYS A 159 -11.78 -7.39 17.67
C LYS A 159 -10.33 -7.82 17.50
N LEU A 160 -9.61 -7.23 16.54
CA LEU A 160 -8.19 -7.53 16.33
C LEU A 160 -7.34 -6.97 17.48
N LEU A 161 -7.57 -5.73 17.89
CA LEU A 161 -6.90 -5.09 19.02
C LEU A 161 -7.14 -5.85 20.34
N SER A 162 -8.37 -6.28 20.60
CA SER A 162 -8.71 -7.07 21.80
C SER A 162 -8.12 -8.48 21.79
N ARG A 163 -7.87 -9.08 20.62
CA ARG A 163 -7.25 -10.41 20.48
C ARG A 163 -5.73 -10.39 20.62
N SER A 164 -5.08 -9.31 20.21
CA SER A 164 -3.62 -9.21 20.26
C SER A 164 -3.09 -9.04 21.69
N GLY A 165 -3.92 -8.55 22.62
CA GLY A 165 -3.54 -8.32 24.01
C GLY A 165 -2.43 -7.28 24.24
N GLN A 166 -1.94 -6.68 23.15
CA GLN A 166 -0.78 -5.78 23.16
C GLN A 166 -1.17 -4.31 23.19
N LEU A 167 -2.35 -3.96 22.66
CA LEU A 167 -2.92 -2.62 22.69
C LEU A 167 -4.18 -2.62 23.53
N VAL A 168 -4.14 -1.97 24.68
CA VAL A 168 -5.34 -1.69 25.48
C VAL A 168 -5.89 -0.36 24.99
N VAL A 169 -6.96 -0.44 24.20
CA VAL A 169 -7.76 0.74 23.86
C VAL A 169 -8.74 0.95 25.00
N ASP A 170 -8.60 2.06 25.72
CA ASP A 170 -9.50 2.45 26.81
C ASP A 170 -10.82 2.93 26.18
N SER A 171 -11.75 2.00 25.97
CA SER A 171 -13.00 2.23 25.24
C SER A 171 -14.23 1.69 25.96
N ASP A 172 -14.30 1.82 27.28
CA ASP A 172 -15.46 1.30 28.01
C ASP A 172 -16.79 2.03 27.70
N ASP A 173 -16.76 3.16 26.95
CA ASP A 173 -17.93 4.03 26.81
C ASP A 173 -18.41 4.30 25.38
N ASP A 174 -17.99 3.59 24.33
CA ASP A 174 -18.55 3.86 23.01
C ASP A 174 -19.40 2.73 22.41
N PRO A 175 -20.69 2.69 22.71
CA PRO A 175 -21.63 1.76 22.08
C PRO A 175 -22.05 2.16 20.66
N LYS A 176 -21.65 3.33 20.15
CA LYS A 176 -22.08 3.86 18.84
C LYS A 176 -20.89 4.04 17.89
N TYR A 177 -20.57 2.98 17.16
CA TYR A 177 -19.66 3.00 16.02
C TYR A 177 -20.11 4.02 14.97
N GLY A 178 -19.58 5.20 14.98
CA GLY A 178 -19.94 6.30 14.07
C GLY A 178 -19.79 7.67 14.68
N ILE A 179 -19.62 7.74 16.00
CA ILE A 179 -19.27 8.98 16.70
C ILE A 179 -17.74 9.03 16.80
N ALA A 180 -17.14 10.17 16.45
CA ALA A 180 -15.72 10.40 16.59
C ALA A 180 -15.35 10.46 18.07
N VAL A 181 -14.98 9.33 18.65
CA VAL A 181 -14.41 9.21 19.99
C VAL A 181 -12.90 9.05 19.86
N ASP A 182 -12.16 9.80 20.65
CA ASP A 182 -10.71 9.71 20.69
C ASP A 182 -10.31 8.70 21.77
N TYR A 183 -9.64 7.62 21.35
CA TYR A 183 -9.12 6.59 22.24
C TYR A 183 -7.65 6.87 22.54
N ASP A 184 -7.29 6.85 23.84
CA ASP A 184 -5.89 6.86 24.25
C ASP A 184 -5.31 5.46 24.10
N ILE A 185 -4.14 5.33 23.46
CA ILE A 185 -3.41 4.08 23.39
C ILE A 185 -2.66 3.89 24.70
N LYS A 186 -3.04 2.88 25.47
CA LYS A 186 -2.27 2.39 26.62
C LYS A 186 -1.52 1.13 26.20
N LEU A 187 -0.20 1.19 26.23
CA LEU A 187 0.62 0.00 26.04
C LEU A 187 0.33 -1.00 27.14
N GLY A 188 -0.04 -2.22 26.77
CA GLY A 188 -0.29 -3.30 27.72
C GLY A 188 0.97 -3.65 28.55
N ILE A 189 0.76 -4.05 29.81
CA ILE A 189 1.79 -4.28 30.83
C ILE A 189 2.71 -5.49 30.52
N PHE A 190 2.62 -6.13 29.37
CA PHE A 190 3.40 -7.32 29.01
C PHE A 190 4.55 -7.03 28.02
N GLY A 191 5.14 -5.85 28.08
CA GLY A 191 6.39 -5.53 27.40
C GLY A 191 7.57 -5.58 28.37
N ARG A 192 7.97 -6.79 28.77
CA ARG A 192 9.32 -7.10 29.29
C ARG A 192 9.89 -8.30 28.59
#